data_293bee6a72453c65abbbd6fdc6b5ad75
#
_entry.id   293bee6a72453c65abbbd6fdc6b5ad75
#
_cell.length_a   1.000
_cell.length_b   1.000
_cell.length_c   1.000
_cell.angle_alpha   90.00
_cell.angle_beta   90.00
_cell.angle_gamma   90.00
#
_symmetry.space_group_name_H-M   'P 1'
#
loop_
_entity.id
_entity.type
_entity.pdbx_description
1 polymer ?
#
loop_
_entity_poly.entity_id
_entity_poly.type
_entity_poly.pdbx_seq_one_letter_code
_entity_poly.pdbx_strand_id
1 'polypeptide(L)'
;MTILDKLAEHARERVAEAKKDISLSEICRVAMSMPKGGFEFENALKSDDISFICECKKASPSKGLIAQDFPYLQIAKDYEAAGADCISVLTEPKWFLGRNDYLREIAANVSIPCLRKDFTVDEYMIYEAKTLGASAVLLIVSILSETQLREYIKICDELGISALVEIHDEKEALTAINAGAALIGVNNRNLKDFSVDTENSRRLRNLIPRDILFVSESGVKTAADVQSLRKIGADAVLVGEALMKAENKCDKLKELRGSR
;
A
#
# COMPACT_ATOMS: atom_id res chain seq x y z
N MET A 1 -16.94 14.86 10.05
CA MET A 1 -16.49 13.49 9.77
C MET A 1 -15.90 13.49 8.37
N THR A 2 -14.60 13.28 8.27
CA THR A 2 -13.88 13.24 6.98
C THR A 2 -14.18 11.94 6.22
N ILE A 3 -13.75 11.84 4.96
CA ILE A 3 -13.87 10.56 4.23
C ILE A 3 -13.03 9.47 4.91
N LEU A 4 -11.87 9.82 5.45
CA LEU A 4 -10.99 8.89 6.16
C LEU A 4 -11.65 8.34 7.42
N ASP A 5 -12.36 9.18 8.20
CA ASP A 5 -13.13 8.72 9.37
C ASP A 5 -14.20 7.70 8.98
N LYS A 6 -14.91 7.94 7.86
CA LYS A 6 -15.92 7.01 7.34
C LYS A 6 -15.33 5.68 6.88
N LEU A 7 -14.16 5.72 6.25
CA LEU A 7 -13.43 4.54 5.80
C LEU A 7 -12.94 3.70 7.00
N ALA A 8 -12.37 4.36 8.00
CA ALA A 8 -11.93 3.71 9.23
C ALA A 8 -13.09 3.10 10.01
N GLU A 9 -14.23 3.80 10.11
CA GLU A 9 -15.43 3.27 10.79
C GLU A 9 -15.98 2.04 10.07
N HIS A 10 -16.13 2.10 8.75
CA HIS A 10 -16.56 0.95 7.96
C HIS A 10 -15.58 -0.23 8.05
N ALA A 11 -14.28 0.04 8.19
CA ALA A 11 -13.29 -1.02 8.42
C ALA A 11 -13.53 -1.69 9.79
N ARG A 12 -13.84 -0.92 10.86
CA ARG A 12 -14.19 -1.49 12.17
C ARG A 12 -15.45 -2.35 12.11
N GLU A 13 -16.49 -1.88 11.38
CA GLU A 13 -17.73 -2.66 11.17
C GLU A 13 -17.41 -4.01 10.48
N ARG A 14 -16.59 -3.99 9.41
CA ARG A 14 -16.17 -5.21 8.70
C ARG A 14 -15.39 -6.17 9.60
N VAL A 15 -14.47 -5.65 10.41
CA VAL A 15 -13.73 -6.48 11.37
C VAL A 15 -14.64 -7.08 12.43
N ALA A 16 -15.59 -6.30 12.97
CA ALA A 16 -16.55 -6.81 13.94
C ALA A 16 -17.42 -7.94 13.37
N GLU A 17 -17.78 -7.85 12.08
CA GLU A 17 -18.51 -8.91 11.38
C GLU A 17 -17.62 -10.14 11.14
N ALA A 18 -16.42 -9.95 10.61
CA ALA A 18 -15.48 -11.03 10.35
C ALA A 18 -15.11 -11.84 11.62
N LYS A 19 -15.00 -11.16 12.78
CA LYS A 19 -14.73 -11.82 14.07
C LYS A 19 -15.86 -12.74 14.55
N LYS A 20 -17.07 -12.65 13.99
CA LYS A 20 -18.16 -13.59 14.29
C LYS A 20 -17.96 -14.94 13.58
N ASP A 21 -17.37 -14.92 12.39
CA ASP A 21 -17.10 -16.13 11.62
C ASP A 21 -15.78 -16.79 12.04
N ILE A 22 -14.71 -15.98 12.19
CA ILE A 22 -13.39 -16.43 12.62
C ILE A 22 -12.93 -15.50 13.74
N SER A 23 -12.73 -16.03 14.95
CA SER A 23 -12.28 -15.22 16.09
C SER A 23 -10.86 -14.69 15.90
N LEU A 24 -10.52 -13.60 16.63
CA LEU A 24 -9.15 -13.06 16.64
C LEU A 24 -8.11 -14.11 17.02
N SER A 25 -8.40 -14.93 18.04
CA SER A 25 -7.47 -15.98 18.48
C SER A 25 -7.27 -17.06 17.41
N GLU A 26 -8.27 -17.35 16.62
CA GLU A 26 -8.19 -18.33 15.54
C GLU A 26 -7.42 -17.80 14.33
N ILE A 27 -7.71 -16.59 13.87
CA ILE A 27 -6.99 -16.00 12.74
C ILE A 27 -5.51 -15.77 13.09
N CYS A 28 -5.21 -15.33 14.32
CA CYS A 28 -3.86 -15.22 14.85
C CYS A 28 -3.14 -16.58 14.83
N ARG A 29 -3.77 -17.63 15.36
CA ARG A 29 -3.21 -18.98 15.35
C ARG A 29 -2.92 -19.49 13.93
N VAL A 30 -3.82 -19.25 12.99
CA VAL A 30 -3.62 -19.64 11.59
C VAL A 30 -2.45 -18.88 10.98
N ALA A 31 -2.44 -17.54 11.10
CA ALA A 31 -1.38 -16.70 10.54
C ALA A 31 0.01 -17.05 11.14
N MET A 32 0.08 -17.27 12.45
CA MET A 32 1.32 -17.65 13.14
C MET A 32 1.79 -19.08 12.83
N SER A 33 0.90 -19.96 12.37
CA SER A 33 1.28 -21.32 11.91
C SER A 33 1.85 -21.34 10.48
N MET A 34 1.67 -20.26 9.72
CA MET A 34 2.27 -20.12 8.39
C MET A 34 3.77 -19.83 8.49
N PRO A 35 4.56 -20.15 7.47
CA PRO A 35 5.97 -19.77 7.44
C PRO A 35 6.14 -18.26 7.66
N LYS A 36 7.08 -17.89 8.56
CA LYS A 36 7.45 -16.49 8.73
C LYS A 36 7.97 -15.95 7.41
N GLY A 37 7.50 -14.79 6.98
CA GLY A 37 8.02 -14.12 5.78
C GLY A 37 9.42 -13.56 6.00
N GLY A 38 10.08 -13.20 4.88
CA GLY A 38 11.42 -12.61 4.86
C GLY A 38 11.39 -11.13 4.48
N PHE A 39 10.28 -10.41 4.71
CA PHE A 39 10.09 -9.00 4.32
C PHE A 39 10.26 -8.79 2.80
N GLU A 40 9.69 -9.69 2.02
CA GLU A 40 9.83 -9.73 0.56
C GLU A 40 9.46 -8.39 -0.07
N PHE A 41 8.45 -7.70 0.49
CA PHE A 41 8.01 -6.40 -0.04
C PHE A 41 9.09 -5.32 0.14
N GLU A 42 9.66 -5.15 1.33
CA GLU A 42 10.76 -4.22 1.56
C GLU A 42 12.00 -4.59 0.74
N ASN A 43 12.31 -5.89 0.65
CA ASN A 43 13.46 -6.36 -0.10
C ASN A 43 13.33 -6.07 -1.60
N ALA A 44 12.13 -6.14 -2.16
CA ALA A 44 11.86 -5.78 -3.55
C ALA A 44 12.03 -4.27 -3.83
N LEU A 45 11.95 -3.43 -2.79
CA LEU A 45 12.14 -1.98 -2.92
C LEU A 45 13.61 -1.54 -2.74
N LYS A 46 14.50 -2.44 -2.28
CA LYS A 46 15.94 -2.18 -2.12
C LYS A 46 16.67 -2.43 -3.43
N SER A 47 16.49 -1.55 -4.39
CA SER A 47 17.14 -1.62 -5.69
C SER A 47 18.01 -0.37 -5.95
N ASP A 48 18.91 -0.44 -6.95
CA ASP A 48 19.75 0.70 -7.34
C ASP A 48 18.97 1.81 -8.06
N ASP A 49 17.74 1.53 -8.48
CA ASP A 49 16.83 2.49 -9.12
C ASP A 49 15.48 2.50 -8.40
N ILE A 50 14.66 3.49 -8.68
CA ILE A 50 13.33 3.63 -8.09
C ILE A 50 12.42 2.45 -8.47
N SER A 51 11.84 1.81 -7.47
CA SER A 51 10.94 0.67 -7.62
C SER A 51 9.49 1.11 -7.89
N PHE A 52 8.72 0.26 -8.56
CA PHE A 52 7.32 0.53 -8.91
C PHE A 52 6.38 -0.42 -8.18
N ILE A 53 5.54 0.14 -7.31
CA ILE A 53 4.39 -0.54 -6.70
C ILE A 53 3.18 -0.24 -7.59
N CYS A 54 2.74 -1.23 -8.38
CA CYS A 54 1.65 -1.06 -9.32
C CYS A 54 0.32 -1.44 -8.68
N GLU A 55 -0.65 -0.51 -8.68
CA GLU A 55 -1.89 -0.67 -7.92
C GLU A 55 -3.06 -1.15 -8.78
N CYS A 56 -3.66 -2.27 -8.38
CA CYS A 56 -4.92 -2.80 -8.90
C CYS A 56 -6.08 -2.11 -8.19
N LYS A 57 -6.74 -1.16 -8.87
CA LYS A 57 -7.79 -0.30 -8.32
C LYS A 57 -8.98 -0.14 -9.24
N LYS A 58 -10.15 -0.63 -8.81
CA LYS A 58 -11.41 -0.56 -9.58
C LYS A 58 -12.08 0.81 -9.46
N ALA A 59 -12.10 1.39 -8.28
CA ALA A 59 -12.74 2.66 -7.97
C ALA A 59 -11.99 3.43 -6.88
N SER A 60 -12.34 4.68 -6.65
CA SER A 60 -11.87 5.47 -5.51
C SER A 60 -12.87 6.57 -5.13
N PRO A 61 -12.87 7.08 -3.87
CA PRO A 61 -13.74 8.17 -3.44
C PRO A 61 -13.59 9.44 -4.30
N SER A 62 -12.37 9.73 -4.78
CA SER A 62 -12.07 10.96 -5.53
C SER A 62 -12.39 10.89 -7.02
N LYS A 63 -12.52 9.68 -7.60
CA LYS A 63 -12.68 9.46 -9.06
C LYS A 63 -13.92 8.64 -9.41
N GLY A 64 -14.60 8.06 -8.41
CA GLY A 64 -15.65 7.08 -8.66
C GLY A 64 -15.10 5.83 -9.33
N LEU A 65 -15.84 5.25 -10.26
CA LEU A 65 -15.45 4.07 -11.02
C LEU A 65 -14.31 4.43 -12.00
N ILE A 66 -13.16 3.74 -11.88
CA ILE A 66 -11.97 3.93 -12.73
C ILE A 66 -11.95 2.90 -13.86
N ALA A 67 -12.28 1.65 -13.55
CA ALA A 67 -12.33 0.55 -14.51
C ALA A 67 -13.69 -0.14 -14.43
N GLN A 68 -14.49 -0.04 -15.50
CA GLN A 68 -15.77 -0.72 -15.59
C GLN A 68 -15.57 -2.23 -15.68
N ASP A 69 -14.72 -2.66 -16.60
CA ASP A 69 -14.19 -4.02 -16.64
C ASP A 69 -12.90 -4.07 -15.82
N PHE A 70 -12.85 -5.02 -14.87
CA PHE A 70 -11.74 -5.13 -13.92
C PHE A 70 -11.24 -6.58 -13.83
N PRO A 71 -10.58 -7.10 -14.88
CA PRO A 71 -9.94 -8.41 -14.87
C PRO A 71 -8.65 -8.36 -13.99
N TYR A 72 -8.83 -8.18 -12.68
CA TYR A 72 -7.78 -7.89 -11.68
C TYR A 72 -6.59 -8.83 -11.76
N LEU A 73 -6.83 -10.13 -11.99
CA LEU A 73 -5.75 -11.11 -12.09
C LEU A 73 -4.91 -10.91 -13.36
N GLN A 74 -5.56 -10.60 -14.49
CA GLN A 74 -4.83 -10.30 -15.72
C GLN A 74 -4.06 -8.99 -15.59
N ILE A 75 -4.67 -7.95 -14.98
CA ILE A 75 -4.01 -6.68 -14.70
C ILE A 75 -2.74 -6.90 -13.85
N ALA A 76 -2.83 -7.73 -12.80
CA ALA A 76 -1.68 -8.03 -11.95
C ALA A 76 -0.55 -8.77 -12.71
N LYS A 77 -0.91 -9.74 -13.55
CA LYS A 77 0.04 -10.45 -14.44
C LYS A 77 0.68 -9.51 -15.47
N ASP A 78 -0.09 -8.59 -16.03
CA ASP A 78 0.42 -7.58 -16.97
C ASP A 78 1.42 -6.65 -16.26
N TYR A 79 1.16 -6.25 -15.00
CA TYR A 79 2.10 -5.47 -14.20
C TYR A 79 3.39 -6.22 -13.93
N GLU A 80 3.31 -7.48 -13.51
CA GLU A 80 4.48 -8.33 -13.29
C GLU A 80 5.29 -8.48 -14.58
N ALA A 81 4.64 -8.82 -15.70
CA ALA A 81 5.30 -8.96 -17.01
C ALA A 81 5.92 -7.63 -17.50
N ALA A 82 5.34 -6.49 -17.11
CA ALA A 82 5.88 -5.17 -17.40
C ALA A 82 7.08 -4.80 -16.52
N GLY A 83 7.42 -5.62 -15.53
CA GLY A 83 8.51 -5.40 -14.60
C GLY A 83 8.12 -4.54 -13.39
N ALA A 84 6.89 -4.61 -12.91
CA ALA A 84 6.54 -4.08 -11.59
C ALA A 84 7.35 -4.81 -10.50
N ASP A 85 7.77 -4.08 -9.47
CA ASP A 85 8.54 -4.65 -8.37
C ASP A 85 7.62 -5.20 -7.28
N CYS A 86 6.44 -4.57 -7.10
CA CYS A 86 5.39 -5.00 -6.17
C CYS A 86 3.99 -4.70 -6.74
N ILE A 87 2.98 -5.38 -6.20
CA ILE A 87 1.57 -5.08 -6.51
C ILE A 87 0.86 -4.58 -5.25
N SER A 88 0.09 -3.48 -5.39
CA SER A 88 -0.84 -3.01 -4.38
C SER A 88 -2.26 -3.43 -4.76
N VAL A 89 -2.97 -4.11 -3.85
CA VAL A 89 -4.32 -4.63 -4.10
C VAL A 89 -5.31 -3.98 -3.15
N LEU A 90 -6.27 -3.20 -3.70
CA LEU A 90 -7.36 -2.63 -2.91
C LEU A 90 -8.30 -3.73 -2.44
N THR A 91 -8.54 -3.82 -1.12
CA THR A 91 -9.48 -4.77 -0.52
C THR A 91 -10.68 -4.09 0.11
N GLU A 92 -10.70 -2.76 0.22
CA GLU A 92 -11.84 -1.99 0.74
C GLU A 92 -13.05 -2.09 -0.22
N PRO A 93 -14.23 -2.62 0.23
CA PRO A 93 -15.30 -3.02 -0.69
C PRO A 93 -16.27 -1.91 -1.07
N LYS A 94 -16.45 -0.86 -0.24
CA LYS A 94 -17.54 0.11 -0.42
C LYS A 94 -17.19 1.25 -1.36
N TRP A 95 -16.02 1.86 -1.19
CA TRP A 95 -15.60 3.01 -1.99
C TRP A 95 -14.56 2.68 -3.05
N PHE A 96 -13.76 1.64 -2.81
CA PHE A 96 -12.75 1.19 -3.77
C PHE A 96 -13.21 -0.03 -4.58
N LEU A 97 -14.35 -0.63 -4.21
CA LEU A 97 -14.91 -1.84 -4.84
C LEU A 97 -13.89 -3.00 -4.85
N GLY A 98 -13.03 -3.03 -3.82
CA GLY A 98 -12.02 -4.04 -3.58
C GLY A 98 -12.61 -5.31 -2.95
N ARG A 99 -11.82 -6.38 -2.85
CA ARG A 99 -12.20 -7.64 -2.22
C ARG A 99 -10.97 -8.36 -1.70
N ASN A 100 -11.12 -9.09 -0.58
CA ASN A 100 -10.08 -9.99 -0.07
C ASN A 100 -9.72 -11.08 -1.10
N ASP A 101 -10.68 -11.57 -1.87
CA ASP A 101 -10.45 -12.57 -2.91
C ASP A 101 -9.51 -12.07 -4.01
N TYR A 102 -9.57 -10.77 -4.36
CA TYR A 102 -8.62 -10.21 -5.33
C TYR A 102 -7.18 -10.34 -4.85
N LEU A 103 -6.93 -10.02 -3.57
CA LEU A 103 -5.60 -10.18 -2.98
C LEU A 103 -5.17 -11.64 -2.95
N ARG A 104 -6.04 -12.55 -2.47
CA ARG A 104 -5.74 -13.99 -2.39
C ARG A 104 -5.39 -14.57 -3.76
N GLU A 105 -6.18 -14.28 -4.78
CA GLU A 105 -5.96 -14.81 -6.13
C GLU A 105 -4.73 -14.18 -6.78
N ILE A 106 -4.52 -12.88 -6.64
CA ILE A 106 -3.32 -12.21 -7.18
C ILE A 106 -2.08 -12.80 -6.51
N ALA A 107 -2.00 -12.82 -5.18
CA ALA A 107 -0.83 -13.31 -4.45
C ALA A 107 -0.51 -14.79 -4.75
N ALA A 108 -1.52 -15.61 -5.09
CA ALA A 108 -1.32 -16.99 -5.49
C ALA A 108 -0.85 -17.17 -6.95
N ASN A 109 -0.91 -16.12 -7.79
CA ASN A 109 -0.67 -16.23 -9.24
C ASN A 109 0.43 -15.32 -9.78
N VAL A 110 1.06 -14.48 -8.93
CA VAL A 110 2.23 -13.66 -9.27
C VAL A 110 3.39 -14.04 -8.37
N SER A 111 4.62 -13.79 -8.82
CA SER A 111 5.83 -14.06 -8.02
C SER A 111 6.31 -12.84 -7.23
N ILE A 112 5.86 -11.64 -7.60
CA ILE A 112 6.23 -10.39 -6.94
C ILE A 112 5.36 -10.13 -5.71
N PRO A 113 5.90 -9.48 -4.65
CA PRO A 113 5.20 -9.31 -3.39
C PRO A 113 3.98 -8.39 -3.48
N CYS A 114 2.93 -8.73 -2.72
CA CYS A 114 1.65 -8.03 -2.72
C CYS A 114 1.41 -7.26 -1.42
N LEU A 115 0.98 -6.00 -1.56
CA LEU A 115 0.49 -5.15 -0.48
C LEU A 115 -1.03 -5.27 -0.37
N ARG A 116 -1.55 -5.56 0.83
CA ARG A 116 -2.96 -5.30 1.16
C ARG A 116 -3.17 -3.81 1.35
N LYS A 117 -3.83 -3.16 0.42
CA LYS A 117 -4.18 -1.73 0.50
C LYS A 117 -5.61 -1.60 1.05
N ASP A 118 -5.70 -1.35 2.34
CA ASP A 118 -6.96 -1.20 3.10
C ASP A 118 -6.74 -0.26 4.29
N PHE A 119 -7.78 0.06 5.03
CA PHE A 119 -7.74 0.90 6.23
C PHE A 119 -7.60 0.00 7.45
N THR A 120 -6.34 -0.34 7.80
CA THR A 120 -6.05 -1.25 8.92
C THR A 120 -6.31 -0.54 10.25
N VAL A 121 -7.36 -0.95 10.96
CA VAL A 121 -7.82 -0.37 12.23
C VAL A 121 -7.79 -1.35 13.40
N ASP A 122 -7.49 -2.60 13.14
CA ASP A 122 -7.49 -3.70 14.11
C ASP A 122 -6.43 -4.74 13.72
N GLU A 123 -5.75 -5.33 14.68
CA GLU A 123 -4.73 -6.37 14.47
C GLU A 123 -5.25 -7.59 13.68
N TYR A 124 -6.56 -7.86 13.78
CA TYR A 124 -7.23 -8.90 12.99
C TYR A 124 -6.90 -8.78 11.51
N MET A 125 -6.91 -7.54 10.97
CA MET A 125 -6.66 -7.29 9.55
C MET A 125 -5.23 -7.63 9.14
N ILE A 126 -4.26 -7.56 10.06
CA ILE A 126 -2.87 -7.90 9.79
C ILE A 126 -2.72 -9.42 9.70
N TYR A 127 -3.29 -10.16 10.66
CA TYR A 127 -3.32 -11.62 10.60
C TYR A 127 -4.08 -12.14 9.38
N GLU A 128 -5.24 -11.53 9.09
CA GLU A 128 -6.02 -11.86 7.89
C GLU A 128 -5.20 -11.60 6.62
N ALA A 129 -4.49 -10.47 6.51
CA ALA A 129 -3.63 -10.17 5.35
C ALA A 129 -2.59 -11.26 5.11
N LYS A 130 -1.94 -11.76 6.17
CA LYS A 130 -1.00 -12.88 6.09
C LYS A 130 -1.66 -14.12 5.51
N THR A 131 -2.86 -14.47 5.97
CA THR A 131 -3.60 -15.65 5.47
C THR A 131 -4.07 -15.50 4.02
N LEU A 132 -4.22 -14.27 3.54
CA LEU A 132 -4.53 -13.94 2.14
C LEU A 132 -3.30 -13.93 1.22
N GLY A 133 -2.09 -14.14 1.77
CA GLY A 133 -0.84 -14.13 1.02
C GLY A 133 -0.22 -12.75 0.82
N ALA A 134 -0.64 -11.74 1.59
CA ALA A 134 0.02 -10.44 1.55
C ALA A 134 1.45 -10.51 2.12
N SER A 135 2.37 -9.82 1.47
CA SER A 135 3.75 -9.59 1.94
C SER A 135 3.89 -8.23 2.65
N ALA A 136 2.86 -7.39 2.57
CA ALA A 136 2.79 -6.10 3.26
C ALA A 136 1.35 -5.70 3.58
N VAL A 137 1.20 -4.85 4.61
CA VAL A 137 -0.05 -4.17 4.96
C VAL A 137 0.16 -2.66 5.04
N LEU A 138 -0.93 -1.90 4.82
CA LEU A 138 -0.93 -0.46 4.99
C LEU A 138 -1.32 -0.10 6.42
N LEU A 139 -0.51 0.75 7.07
CA LEU A 139 -0.80 1.37 8.35
C LEU A 139 -0.84 2.88 8.18
N ILE A 140 -1.97 3.52 8.44
CA ILE A 140 -2.16 4.97 8.22
C ILE A 140 -2.07 5.69 9.56
N VAL A 141 -1.08 6.58 9.72
CA VAL A 141 -0.82 7.25 11.00
C VAL A 141 -2.03 8.04 11.50
N SER A 142 -2.74 8.72 10.61
CA SER A 142 -3.88 9.58 10.99
C SER A 142 -5.12 8.83 11.53
N ILE A 143 -5.19 7.51 11.42
CA ILE A 143 -6.30 6.70 11.97
C ILE A 143 -5.89 5.77 13.10
N LEU A 144 -4.63 5.76 13.48
CA LEU A 144 -4.06 4.92 14.55
C LEU A 144 -3.47 5.80 15.64
N SER A 145 -3.58 5.39 16.90
CA SER A 145 -2.77 5.94 17.96
C SER A 145 -1.31 5.48 17.82
N GLU A 146 -0.37 6.22 18.39
CA GLU A 146 1.06 5.83 18.35
C GLU A 146 1.29 4.43 18.97
N THR A 147 0.56 4.10 20.03
CA THR A 147 0.61 2.78 20.66
C THR A 147 0.15 1.69 19.70
N GLN A 148 -1.00 1.86 19.03
CA GLN A 148 -1.50 0.91 18.03
C GLN A 148 -0.53 0.77 16.86
N LEU A 149 0.02 1.89 16.36
CA LEU A 149 0.97 1.85 15.26
C LEU A 149 2.19 0.98 15.61
N ARG A 150 2.76 1.19 16.81
CA ARG A 150 3.90 0.41 17.31
C ARG A 150 3.57 -1.07 17.49
N GLU A 151 2.40 -1.37 18.05
CA GLU A 151 1.93 -2.75 18.21
C GLU A 151 1.73 -3.44 16.86
N TYR A 152 1.14 -2.74 15.88
CA TYR A 152 0.88 -3.29 14.55
C TYR A 152 2.17 -3.51 13.74
N ILE A 153 3.15 -2.61 13.85
CA ILE A 153 4.49 -2.83 13.28
C ILE A 153 5.11 -4.09 13.89
N LYS A 154 5.04 -4.25 15.21
CA LYS A 154 5.56 -5.45 15.89
C LYS A 154 4.88 -6.74 15.42
N ILE A 155 3.56 -6.73 15.22
CA ILE A 155 2.84 -7.90 14.67
C ILE A 155 3.34 -8.22 13.26
N CYS A 156 3.54 -7.19 12.42
CA CYS A 156 4.10 -7.37 11.09
C CYS A 156 5.50 -8.01 11.15
N ASP A 157 6.36 -7.57 12.07
CA ASP A 157 7.71 -8.13 12.30
C ASP A 157 7.66 -9.59 12.74
N GLU A 158 6.73 -9.94 13.63
CA GLU A 158 6.54 -11.31 14.09
C GLU A 158 6.12 -12.24 12.94
N LEU A 159 5.25 -11.75 12.04
CA LEU A 159 4.79 -12.47 10.84
C LEU A 159 5.80 -12.45 9.68
N GLY A 160 6.80 -11.55 9.73
CA GLY A 160 7.76 -11.34 8.65
C GLY A 160 7.16 -10.69 7.41
N ILE A 161 6.12 -9.85 7.57
CA ILE A 161 5.54 -9.04 6.51
C ILE A 161 5.85 -7.57 6.74
N SER A 162 5.90 -6.77 5.69
CA SER A 162 6.25 -5.35 5.78
C SER A 162 5.07 -4.49 6.23
N ALA A 163 5.34 -3.44 7.01
CA ALA A 163 4.37 -2.40 7.34
C ALA A 163 4.67 -1.16 6.49
N LEU A 164 3.86 -0.87 5.45
CA LEU A 164 3.90 0.41 4.76
C LEU A 164 3.16 1.45 5.61
N VAL A 165 3.91 2.32 6.28
CA VAL A 165 3.37 3.34 7.18
C VAL A 165 3.10 4.62 6.38
N GLU A 166 1.81 4.90 6.10
CA GLU A 166 1.38 6.06 5.33
C GLU A 166 1.29 7.30 6.21
N ILE A 167 1.89 8.41 5.73
CA ILE A 167 1.93 9.72 6.38
C ILE A 167 1.53 10.83 5.40
N HIS A 168 1.08 11.98 5.97
CA HIS A 168 0.63 13.14 5.20
C HIS A 168 1.37 14.44 5.56
N ASP A 169 1.96 14.52 6.74
CA ASP A 169 2.64 15.74 7.25
C ASP A 169 3.85 15.43 8.13
N GLU A 170 4.51 16.49 8.60
CA GLU A 170 5.73 16.42 9.41
C GLU A 170 5.47 15.76 10.78
N LYS A 171 4.31 16.01 11.38
CA LYS A 171 3.94 15.42 12.67
C LYS A 171 3.75 13.92 12.56
N GLU A 172 3.06 13.47 11.51
CA GLU A 172 2.88 12.06 11.20
C GLU A 172 4.20 11.37 10.88
N ALA A 173 5.13 12.07 10.19
CA ALA A 173 6.47 11.56 9.93
C ALA A 173 7.23 11.26 11.23
N LEU A 174 7.23 12.18 12.17
CA LEU A 174 7.86 11.97 13.48
C LEU A 174 7.20 10.81 14.26
N THR A 175 5.87 10.71 14.21
CA THR A 175 5.14 9.61 14.85
C THR A 175 5.54 8.26 14.24
N ALA A 176 5.62 8.16 12.91
CA ALA A 176 6.02 6.95 12.21
C ALA A 176 7.47 6.52 12.56
N ILE A 177 8.41 7.48 12.56
CA ILE A 177 9.82 7.24 12.92
C ILE A 177 9.92 6.75 14.38
N ASN A 178 9.24 7.42 15.31
CA ASN A 178 9.24 7.06 16.73
C ASN A 178 8.58 5.70 17.00
N ALA A 179 7.63 5.31 16.17
CA ALA A 179 7.00 3.98 16.24
C ALA A 179 7.89 2.86 15.69
N GLY A 180 9.00 3.18 15.01
CA GLY A 180 9.96 2.20 14.47
C GLY A 180 9.64 1.78 13.03
N ALA A 181 8.97 2.62 12.24
CA ALA A 181 8.68 2.32 10.84
C ALA A 181 9.97 2.15 10.01
N ALA A 182 10.13 1.01 9.33
CA ALA A 182 11.23 0.75 8.40
C ALA A 182 10.89 1.14 6.95
N LEU A 183 9.59 1.31 6.64
CA LEU A 183 9.06 1.65 5.33
C LEU A 183 7.96 2.72 5.49
N ILE A 184 8.20 3.92 4.97
CA ILE A 184 7.28 5.06 5.07
C ILE A 184 6.78 5.45 3.68
N GLY A 185 5.44 5.55 3.55
CA GLY A 185 4.75 6.05 2.37
C GLY A 185 4.27 7.49 2.60
N VAL A 186 4.67 8.42 1.74
CA VAL A 186 4.13 9.77 1.74
C VAL A 186 2.99 9.86 0.74
N ASN A 187 1.78 10.04 1.25
CA ASN A 187 0.63 10.26 0.39
C ASN A 187 0.50 11.74 0.02
N ASN A 188 0.77 12.05 -1.26
CA ASN A 188 0.66 13.40 -1.82
C ASN A 188 -0.79 13.86 -1.99
N ARG A 189 -1.77 12.98 -1.77
CA ARG A 189 -3.19 13.31 -1.84
C ARG A 189 -3.71 13.72 -0.48
N ASN A 190 -4.23 14.95 -0.38
CA ASN A 190 -4.97 15.40 0.78
C ASN A 190 -6.33 14.68 0.82
N LEU A 191 -6.60 13.92 1.88
CA LEU A 191 -7.84 13.16 2.01
C LEU A 191 -9.07 14.00 2.43
N LYS A 192 -8.88 15.32 2.66
CA LYS A 192 -9.99 16.23 2.98
C LYS A 192 -10.66 16.81 1.72
N ASP A 193 -9.84 17.16 0.72
CA ASP A 193 -10.29 17.83 -0.51
C ASP A 193 -9.85 17.13 -1.81
N PHE A 194 -9.09 16.04 -1.68
CA PHE A 194 -8.52 15.24 -2.76
C PHE A 194 -7.51 15.97 -3.66
N SER A 195 -7.06 17.16 -3.27
CA SER A 195 -5.94 17.82 -3.95
C SER A 195 -4.68 16.96 -3.88
N VAL A 196 -3.81 17.11 -4.88
CA VAL A 196 -2.55 16.37 -4.96
C VAL A 196 -1.42 17.38 -5.05
N ASP A 197 -0.50 17.31 -4.08
CA ASP A 197 0.70 18.13 -4.00
C ASP A 197 1.94 17.23 -3.96
N THR A 198 2.61 17.05 -5.10
CA THR A 198 3.82 16.21 -5.19
C THR A 198 5.04 16.80 -4.49
N GLU A 199 5.03 18.11 -4.17
CA GLU A 199 6.09 18.72 -3.34
C GLU A 199 6.06 18.23 -1.90
N ASN A 200 4.94 17.64 -1.44
CA ASN A 200 4.85 17.02 -0.12
C ASN A 200 5.91 15.92 0.05
N SER A 201 6.08 15.04 -0.94
CA SER A 201 7.14 14.02 -0.92
C SER A 201 8.54 14.64 -0.78
N ARG A 202 8.84 15.74 -1.49
CA ARG A 202 10.12 16.44 -1.39
C ARG A 202 10.34 17.02 0.00
N ARG A 203 9.32 17.66 0.56
CA ARG A 203 9.37 18.29 1.89
C ARG A 203 9.63 17.24 2.97
N LEU A 204 8.85 16.16 2.96
CA LEU A 204 8.92 15.13 4.00
C LEU A 204 10.15 14.23 3.86
N ARG A 205 10.68 14.01 2.63
CA ARG A 205 11.91 13.20 2.45
C ARG A 205 13.10 13.72 3.27
N ASN A 206 13.18 15.03 3.47
CA ASN A 206 14.27 15.63 4.25
C ASN A 206 14.19 15.36 5.76
N LEU A 207 13.02 14.93 6.26
CA LEU A 207 12.80 14.61 7.67
C LEU A 207 12.98 13.12 7.96
N ILE A 208 12.88 12.28 6.92
CA ILE A 208 12.93 10.83 7.07
C ILE A 208 14.37 10.35 6.92
N PRO A 209 14.94 9.60 7.91
CA PRO A 209 16.28 9.01 7.83
C PRO A 209 16.49 8.20 6.55
N ARG A 210 17.75 8.12 6.08
CA ARG A 210 18.09 7.48 4.81
C ARG A 210 18.05 5.94 4.86
N ASP A 211 18.09 5.37 6.03
CA ASP A 211 17.94 3.94 6.31
C ASP A 211 16.47 3.48 6.34
N ILE A 212 15.52 4.41 6.36
CA ILE A 212 14.09 4.13 6.21
C ILE A 212 13.71 4.21 4.72
N LEU A 213 13.11 3.15 4.19
CA LEU A 213 12.62 3.11 2.81
C LEU A 213 11.49 4.13 2.62
N PHE A 214 11.56 4.86 1.52
CA PHE A 214 10.66 5.96 1.21
C PHE A 214 9.85 5.70 -0.05
N VAL A 215 8.53 5.63 0.08
CA VAL A 215 7.58 5.48 -1.02
C VAL A 215 6.84 6.79 -1.26
N SER A 216 6.80 7.27 -2.50
CA SER A 216 5.92 8.38 -2.88
C SER A 216 4.60 7.81 -3.43
N GLU A 217 3.49 8.20 -2.81
CA GLU A 217 2.16 7.75 -3.20
C GLU A 217 1.33 8.90 -3.78
N SER A 218 0.55 8.62 -4.78
CA SER A 218 -0.31 9.57 -5.50
C SER A 218 0.45 10.63 -6.30
N GLY A 219 -0.10 11.02 -7.46
CA GLY A 219 0.38 12.15 -8.26
C GLY A 219 1.31 11.81 -9.41
N VAL A 220 1.89 10.62 -9.48
CA VAL A 220 2.75 10.20 -10.59
C VAL A 220 1.91 9.94 -11.85
N LYS A 221 2.26 10.63 -12.95
CA LYS A 221 1.58 10.54 -14.25
C LYS A 221 2.55 10.41 -15.43
N THR A 222 3.75 10.92 -15.29
CA THR A 222 4.77 11.03 -16.36
C THR A 222 6.14 10.55 -15.89
N ALA A 223 7.04 10.27 -16.83
CA ALA A 223 8.44 9.97 -16.54
C ALA A 223 9.15 11.14 -15.81
N ALA A 224 8.74 12.38 -16.09
CA ALA A 224 9.30 13.57 -15.42
C ALA A 224 8.96 13.59 -13.91
N ASP A 225 7.76 13.14 -13.53
CA ASP A 225 7.38 13.01 -12.12
C ASP A 225 8.29 11.98 -11.43
N VAL A 226 8.48 10.81 -12.04
CA VAL A 226 9.35 9.76 -11.52
C VAL A 226 10.80 10.26 -11.41
N GLN A 227 11.30 10.98 -12.43
CA GLN A 227 12.64 11.55 -12.39
C GLN A 227 12.81 12.57 -11.25
N SER A 228 11.77 13.34 -10.94
CA SER A 228 11.78 14.27 -9.82
C SER A 228 11.87 13.54 -8.47
N LEU A 229 11.18 12.40 -8.34
CA LEU A 229 11.21 11.54 -7.16
C LEU A 229 12.56 10.82 -6.99
N ARG A 230 13.18 10.36 -8.09
CA ARG A 230 14.57 9.85 -8.08
C ARG A 230 15.54 10.88 -7.50
N LYS A 231 15.45 12.14 -7.94
CA LYS A 231 16.34 13.22 -7.48
C LYS A 231 16.27 13.50 -5.97
N ILE A 232 15.13 13.29 -5.36
CA ILE A 232 14.98 13.43 -3.91
C ILE A 232 15.38 12.17 -3.14
N GLY A 233 15.67 11.07 -3.83
CA GLY A 233 16.03 9.78 -3.26
C GLY A 233 14.82 9.04 -2.71
N ALA A 234 13.75 8.98 -3.48
CA ALA A 234 12.66 8.04 -3.23
C ALA A 234 13.09 6.64 -3.67
N ASP A 235 12.82 5.64 -2.82
CA ASP A 235 13.14 4.23 -3.11
C ASP A 235 12.06 3.61 -3.99
N ALA A 236 10.81 4.05 -3.87
CA ALA A 236 9.71 3.55 -4.68
C ALA A 236 8.62 4.61 -4.95
N VAL A 237 7.82 4.32 -5.99
CA VAL A 237 6.57 5.03 -6.30
C VAL A 237 5.40 4.06 -6.31
N LEU A 238 4.27 4.47 -5.74
CA LEU A 238 3.01 3.75 -5.85
C LEU A 238 2.13 4.42 -6.90
N VAL A 239 1.84 3.68 -7.99
CA VAL A 239 1.11 4.18 -9.15
C VAL A 239 -0.13 3.34 -9.42
N GLY A 240 -1.31 3.97 -9.38
CA GLY A 240 -2.59 3.31 -9.67
C GLY A 240 -3.30 3.95 -10.87
N GLU A 241 -3.81 5.17 -10.72
CA GLU A 241 -4.71 5.80 -11.70
C GLU A 241 -4.10 5.85 -13.12
N ALA A 242 -2.83 6.24 -13.26
CA ALA A 242 -2.18 6.35 -14.55
C ALA A 242 -2.05 5.00 -15.27
N LEU A 243 -1.74 3.94 -14.52
CA LEU A 243 -1.64 2.57 -15.05
C LEU A 243 -3.03 1.98 -15.35
N MET A 244 -4.00 2.17 -14.45
CA MET A 244 -5.35 1.64 -14.65
C MET A 244 -6.06 2.21 -15.88
N LYS A 245 -5.82 3.49 -16.19
CA LYS A 245 -6.38 4.18 -17.37
C LYS A 245 -5.63 3.92 -18.67
N ALA A 246 -4.43 3.37 -18.63
CA ALA A 246 -3.65 3.07 -19.82
C ALA A 246 -4.26 1.90 -20.60
N GLU A 247 -4.34 2.01 -21.92
CA GLU A 247 -4.73 0.92 -22.81
C GLU A 247 -3.72 -0.22 -22.72
N ASN A 248 -2.43 0.11 -22.82
CA ASN A 248 -1.33 -0.83 -22.63
C ASN A 248 -0.55 -0.49 -21.35
N LYS A 249 -0.69 -1.35 -20.34
CA LYS A 249 -0.06 -1.17 -19.03
C LYS A 249 1.46 -1.34 -19.07
N CYS A 250 1.94 -2.27 -19.93
CA CYS A 250 3.36 -2.50 -20.13
C CYS A 250 4.05 -1.26 -20.72
N ASP A 251 3.46 -0.67 -21.76
CA ASP A 251 4.03 0.51 -22.40
C ASP A 251 4.00 1.71 -21.46
N LYS A 252 2.91 1.86 -20.69
CA LYS A 252 2.80 2.93 -19.70
C LYS A 252 3.83 2.79 -18.57
N LEU A 253 4.06 1.59 -18.08
CA LEU A 253 5.07 1.38 -17.03
C LEU A 253 6.48 1.64 -17.57
N LYS A 254 6.79 1.22 -18.80
CA LYS A 254 8.06 1.55 -19.48
C LYS A 254 8.23 3.04 -19.66
N GLU A 255 7.19 3.75 -20.11
CA GLU A 255 7.18 5.21 -20.23
C GLU A 255 7.51 5.87 -18.88
N LEU A 256 6.83 5.45 -17.79
CA LEU A 256 7.05 6.00 -16.45
C LEU A 256 8.47 5.74 -15.94
N ARG A 257 9.04 4.56 -16.19
CA ARG A 257 10.44 4.25 -15.85
C ARG A 257 11.41 5.19 -16.56
N GLY A 258 11.08 5.62 -17.78
CA GLY A 258 11.94 6.45 -18.61
C GLY A 258 13.10 5.65 -19.22
N SER A 259 13.85 6.28 -20.13
CA SER A 259 15.13 5.72 -20.60
C SER A 259 16.15 5.82 -19.48
N ARG A 260 16.85 4.72 -19.21
CA ARG A 260 18.04 4.71 -18.36
C ARG A 260 19.15 5.51 -19.00
#